data_2b8593adeca4c6efe858630b8b056622
#
_entry.id   2b8593adeca4c6efe858630b8b056622
#
_cell.length_a   1.000
_cell.length_b   1.000
_cell.length_c   1.000
_cell.angle_alpha   90.00
_cell.angle_beta   90.00
_cell.angle_gamma   90.00
#
_symmetry.space_group_name_H-M   'P 1'
#
loop_
_entity.id
_entity.type
_entity.pdbx_description
1 polymer ?
#
loop_
_entity_poly.entity_id
_entity_poly.type
_entity_poly.pdbx_seq_one_letter_code
_entity_poly.pdbx_strand_id
1 'polypeptide(L)'
;MWGDRRVSVVLMTYAERESIRSVVEGFYATGVVDEVLVVNNNAQEGTAEEVERTPARQVFESKQGYGHASRRGLIEAKGDLIVLAEPDGTFLPQDIHKLLVFSDQCDAVFGTRTTRELIWHGANMEWFLRWGNWAVAKLIEALFNTSHLSDVGCTYRLFTRDLADLIAERMQIGGNHAGPEMMLLAITSGARFVEIPVNYLPRVGTSSATGSPAVAIWIGLRMIELIMRFRARTPRRMLRPSRLGTDPGEGD
;
A
#
# COMPACT_ATOMS: atom_id res chain seq x y z
N MET A 1 -8.13 -16.54 7.87
CA MET A 1 -6.79 -16.70 8.50
C MET A 1 -5.80 -17.27 7.48
N TRP A 2 -4.56 -16.85 7.58
CA TRP A 2 -3.44 -17.36 6.78
C TRP A 2 -2.46 -18.10 7.71
N GLY A 3 -2.48 -19.44 7.68
CA GLY A 3 -1.89 -20.22 8.76
C GLY A 3 -2.55 -19.88 10.09
N ASP A 4 -1.74 -19.54 11.09
CA ASP A 4 -2.19 -19.13 12.44
C ASP A 4 -2.37 -17.61 12.58
N ARG A 5 -2.11 -16.83 11.51
CA ARG A 5 -2.16 -15.36 11.51
C ARG A 5 -3.50 -14.83 11.01
N ARG A 6 -4.00 -13.85 11.71
CA ARG A 6 -5.20 -13.09 11.31
C ARG A 6 -4.85 -12.07 10.24
N VAL A 7 -5.71 -11.94 9.23
CA VAL A 7 -5.54 -11.03 8.10
C VAL A 7 -6.59 -9.92 8.17
N SER A 8 -6.13 -8.67 8.30
CA SER A 8 -6.98 -7.49 8.16
C SER A 8 -6.72 -6.82 6.80
N VAL A 9 -7.80 -6.50 6.10
CA VAL A 9 -7.77 -5.63 4.91
C VAL A 9 -8.27 -4.26 5.31
N VAL A 10 -7.49 -3.23 5.03
CA VAL A 10 -7.82 -1.82 5.27
C VAL A 10 -8.17 -1.16 3.95
N LEU A 11 -9.38 -0.63 3.86
CA LEU A 11 -9.90 0.09 2.71
C LEU A 11 -10.14 1.56 3.09
N MET A 12 -9.40 2.48 2.49
CA MET A 12 -9.59 3.91 2.69
C MET A 12 -10.58 4.45 1.68
N THR A 13 -11.73 5.01 2.12
CA THR A 13 -12.77 5.48 1.21
C THR A 13 -13.03 6.98 1.30
N TYR A 14 -13.26 7.57 0.12
CA TYR A 14 -13.64 8.97 -0.08
C TYR A 14 -14.76 9.11 -1.13
N ALA A 15 -14.58 8.58 -2.35
CA ALA A 15 -15.52 8.73 -3.47
C ALA A 15 -15.93 7.38 -4.09
N GLU A 16 -15.85 6.28 -3.33
CA GLU A 16 -15.98 4.91 -3.83
C GLU A 16 -17.32 4.26 -3.40
N ARG A 17 -18.40 5.05 -3.28
CA ARG A 17 -19.72 4.57 -2.90
C ARG A 17 -20.21 3.40 -3.78
N GLU A 18 -19.96 3.48 -5.09
CA GLU A 18 -20.50 2.49 -6.04
C GLU A 18 -19.75 1.15 -6.00
N SER A 19 -18.49 1.14 -5.53
CA SER A 19 -17.63 -0.04 -5.54
C SER A 19 -17.35 -0.62 -4.17
N ILE A 20 -17.45 0.18 -3.09
CA ILE A 20 -17.02 -0.22 -1.74
C ILE A 20 -17.63 -1.54 -1.29
N ARG A 21 -18.95 -1.72 -1.49
CA ARG A 21 -19.65 -2.94 -1.07
C ARG A 21 -19.10 -4.18 -1.79
N SER A 22 -19.03 -4.13 -3.11
CA SER A 22 -18.54 -5.26 -3.91
C SER A 22 -17.09 -5.60 -3.62
N VAL A 23 -16.24 -4.60 -3.33
CA VAL A 23 -14.85 -4.81 -2.95
C VAL A 23 -14.74 -5.48 -1.57
N VAL A 24 -15.52 -5.03 -0.58
CA VAL A 24 -15.59 -5.67 0.74
C VAL A 24 -16.01 -7.13 0.62
N GLU A 25 -17.12 -7.40 -0.09
CA GLU A 25 -17.64 -8.75 -0.33
C GLU A 25 -16.60 -9.61 -1.07
N GLY A 26 -15.90 -9.03 -2.06
CA GLY A 26 -14.83 -9.69 -2.80
C GLY A 26 -13.66 -10.11 -1.91
N PHE A 27 -13.24 -9.30 -0.94
CA PHE A 27 -12.18 -9.67 0.00
C PHE A 27 -12.62 -10.81 0.93
N TYR A 28 -13.83 -10.75 1.49
CA TYR A 28 -14.34 -11.87 2.30
C TYR A 28 -14.51 -13.16 1.50
N ALA A 29 -14.90 -13.07 0.23
CA ALA A 29 -15.03 -14.22 -0.67
C ALA A 29 -13.72 -14.94 -0.96
N THR A 30 -12.56 -14.34 -0.68
CA THR A 30 -11.25 -15.01 -0.78
C THR A 30 -11.05 -16.11 0.25
N GLY A 31 -11.81 -16.10 1.34
CA GLY A 31 -11.75 -17.09 2.43
C GLY A 31 -10.56 -16.96 3.37
N VAL A 32 -9.64 -16.02 3.14
CA VAL A 32 -8.42 -15.81 3.96
C VAL A 32 -8.46 -14.56 4.82
N VAL A 33 -9.44 -13.67 4.60
CA VAL A 33 -9.60 -12.40 5.31
C VAL A 33 -10.46 -12.58 6.55
N ASP A 34 -9.95 -12.16 7.70
CA ASP A 34 -10.64 -12.22 8.99
C ASP A 34 -11.35 -10.91 9.33
N GLU A 35 -10.82 -9.79 8.84
CA GLU A 35 -11.36 -8.46 9.07
C GLU A 35 -11.23 -7.62 7.80
N VAL A 36 -12.31 -6.95 7.41
CA VAL A 36 -12.23 -5.79 6.52
C VAL A 36 -12.55 -4.55 7.34
N LEU A 37 -11.58 -3.64 7.40
CA LEU A 37 -11.68 -2.35 8.08
C LEU A 37 -11.82 -1.25 7.03
N VAL A 38 -12.96 -0.59 7.00
CA VAL A 38 -13.19 0.58 6.14
C VAL A 38 -12.89 1.85 6.94
N VAL A 39 -11.95 2.65 6.45
CA VAL A 39 -11.65 3.97 7.00
C VAL A 39 -12.41 5.02 6.18
N ASN A 40 -13.50 5.52 6.74
CA ASN A 40 -14.28 6.60 6.15
C ASN A 40 -13.53 7.92 6.36
N ASN A 41 -13.00 8.48 5.29
CA ASN A 41 -12.24 9.73 5.32
C ASN A 41 -13.03 10.87 4.67
N ASN A 42 -14.13 11.28 5.32
CA ASN A 42 -15.13 12.20 4.78
C ASN A 42 -15.70 11.72 3.44
N ALA A 43 -16.10 10.46 3.42
CA ALA A 43 -16.58 9.81 2.21
C ALA A 43 -17.89 10.41 1.69
N GLN A 44 -18.12 10.22 0.40
CA GLN A 44 -19.34 10.63 -0.28
C GLN A 44 -20.59 10.10 0.47
N GLU A 45 -21.64 10.90 0.51
CA GLU A 45 -22.93 10.53 1.11
C GLU A 45 -23.45 9.19 0.56
N GLY A 46 -23.95 8.35 1.44
CA GLY A 46 -24.40 6.99 1.12
C GLY A 46 -23.30 5.93 1.15
N THR A 47 -22.02 6.30 1.29
CA THR A 47 -20.91 5.33 1.38
C THR A 47 -20.97 4.54 2.69
N ALA A 48 -21.26 5.20 3.80
CA ALA A 48 -21.36 4.55 5.10
C ALA A 48 -22.46 3.47 5.12
N GLU A 49 -23.60 3.76 4.53
CA GLU A 49 -24.74 2.86 4.42
C GLU A 49 -24.42 1.64 3.54
N GLU A 50 -23.62 1.80 2.48
CA GLU A 50 -23.17 0.65 1.68
C GLU A 50 -22.19 -0.24 2.49
N VAL A 51 -21.35 0.34 3.33
CA VAL A 51 -20.48 -0.43 4.23
C VAL A 51 -21.30 -1.17 5.30
N GLU A 52 -22.31 -0.54 5.90
CA GLU A 52 -23.17 -1.17 6.92
C GLU A 52 -23.94 -2.40 6.43
N ARG A 53 -24.11 -2.53 5.10
CA ARG A 53 -24.72 -3.73 4.47
C ARG A 53 -23.75 -4.91 4.35
N THR A 54 -22.51 -4.74 4.81
CA THR A 54 -21.45 -5.75 4.76
C THR A 54 -20.98 -6.12 6.17
N PRO A 55 -20.24 -7.21 6.35
CA PRO A 55 -19.61 -7.54 7.65
C PRO A 55 -18.42 -6.63 8.01
N ALA A 56 -18.05 -5.64 7.19
CA ALA A 56 -16.90 -4.80 7.44
C ALA A 56 -17.10 -3.91 8.68
N ARG A 57 -16.03 -3.70 9.43
CA ARG A 57 -15.98 -2.70 10.50
C ARG A 57 -15.64 -1.34 9.89
N GLN A 58 -16.35 -0.29 10.30
CA GLN A 58 -16.07 1.06 9.85
C GLN A 58 -15.49 1.91 10.97
N VAL A 59 -14.51 2.76 10.64
CA VAL A 59 -13.98 3.82 11.51
C VAL A 59 -13.93 5.14 10.73
N PHE A 60 -14.02 6.26 11.45
CA PHE A 60 -13.99 7.58 10.85
C PHE A 60 -12.64 8.28 11.09
N GLU A 61 -12.07 8.88 10.04
CA GLU A 61 -10.90 9.76 10.10
C GLU A 61 -11.27 11.15 9.60
N SER A 62 -11.29 12.12 10.51
CA SER A 62 -11.73 13.50 10.22
C SER A 62 -10.73 14.31 9.39
N LYS A 63 -9.43 14.01 9.53
CA LYS A 63 -8.40 14.70 8.74
C LYS A 63 -8.38 14.14 7.33
N GLN A 64 -8.77 15.00 6.36
CA GLN A 64 -8.81 14.60 4.96
C GLN A 64 -7.42 14.25 4.43
N GLY A 65 -7.30 13.09 3.77
CA GLY A 65 -6.12 12.67 3.01
C GLY A 65 -5.79 11.20 3.16
N TYR A 66 -5.29 10.63 2.06
CA TYR A 66 -4.93 9.22 1.96
C TYR A 66 -3.99 8.75 3.11
N GLY A 67 -2.98 9.56 3.42
CA GLY A 67 -2.02 9.22 4.49
C GLY A 67 -2.65 9.22 5.89
N HIS A 68 -3.58 10.16 6.18
CA HIS A 68 -4.30 10.16 7.45
C HIS A 68 -5.18 8.92 7.57
N ALA A 69 -5.93 8.60 6.51
CA ALA A 69 -6.77 7.41 6.47
C ALA A 69 -5.96 6.11 6.57
N SER A 70 -4.84 6.01 5.84
CA SER A 70 -3.95 4.85 5.92
C SER A 70 -3.38 4.67 7.32
N ARG A 71 -2.88 5.75 7.94
CA ARG A 71 -2.36 5.72 9.31
C ARG A 71 -3.43 5.27 10.31
N ARG A 72 -4.65 5.80 10.20
CA ARG A 72 -5.79 5.38 11.04
C ARG A 72 -6.06 3.89 10.86
N GLY A 73 -6.07 3.42 9.62
CA GLY A 73 -6.30 2.01 9.30
C GLY A 73 -5.23 1.07 9.88
N LEU A 74 -3.95 1.42 9.78
CA LEU A 74 -2.85 0.65 10.36
C LEU A 74 -2.99 0.52 11.89
N ILE A 75 -3.38 1.60 12.58
CA ILE A 75 -3.59 1.62 14.05
C ILE A 75 -4.80 0.76 14.45
N GLU A 76 -5.90 0.85 13.72
CA GLU A 76 -7.17 0.24 14.09
C GLU A 76 -7.33 -1.22 13.66
N ALA A 77 -6.58 -1.66 12.65
CA ALA A 77 -6.62 -3.05 12.17
C ALA A 77 -6.16 -4.01 13.27
N LYS A 78 -6.81 -5.19 13.37
CA LYS A 78 -6.61 -6.16 14.45
C LYS A 78 -5.85 -7.41 14.03
N GLY A 79 -5.52 -7.54 12.74
CA GLY A 79 -4.80 -8.69 12.19
C GLY A 79 -3.31 -8.65 12.47
N ASP A 80 -2.67 -9.80 12.37
CA ASP A 80 -1.22 -9.98 12.41
C ASP A 80 -0.57 -9.57 11.08
N LEU A 81 -1.35 -9.71 10.00
CA LEU A 81 -1.04 -9.26 8.66
C LEU A 81 -2.04 -8.19 8.23
N ILE A 82 -1.55 -7.04 7.81
CA ILE A 82 -2.38 -5.90 7.42
C ILE A 82 -2.16 -5.61 5.95
N VAL A 83 -3.24 -5.68 5.20
CA VAL A 83 -3.24 -5.40 3.76
C VAL A 83 -3.95 -4.07 3.53
N LEU A 84 -3.26 -3.12 2.90
CA LEU A 84 -3.87 -1.88 2.42
C LEU A 84 -4.32 -2.08 0.97
N ALA A 85 -5.51 -1.62 0.62
CA ALA A 85 -6.03 -1.57 -0.75
C ALA A 85 -6.97 -0.38 -0.95
N GLU A 86 -7.20 0.00 -2.20
CA GLU A 86 -8.21 0.99 -2.56
C GLU A 86 -9.54 0.29 -2.87
N PRO A 87 -10.69 0.86 -2.43
CA PRO A 87 -12.01 0.25 -2.67
C PRO A 87 -12.63 0.66 -4.00
N ASP A 88 -11.84 1.10 -4.97
CA ASP A 88 -12.27 1.60 -6.29
C ASP A 88 -12.39 0.53 -7.38
N GLY A 89 -12.20 -0.74 -7.00
CA GLY A 89 -12.26 -1.88 -7.90
C GLY A 89 -11.03 -2.07 -8.78
N THR A 90 -9.96 -1.26 -8.63
CA THR A 90 -8.75 -1.39 -9.45
C THR A 90 -7.89 -2.60 -9.08
N PHE A 91 -8.01 -3.12 -7.86
CA PHE A 91 -7.29 -4.32 -7.43
C PHE A 91 -8.22 -5.53 -7.35
N LEU A 92 -7.74 -6.65 -7.86
CA LEU A 92 -8.43 -7.91 -7.76
C LEU A 92 -8.28 -8.46 -6.34
N PRO A 93 -9.37 -8.66 -5.55
CA PRO A 93 -9.27 -9.18 -4.18
C PRO A 93 -8.50 -10.49 -4.06
N GLN A 94 -8.61 -11.38 -5.07
CA GLN A 94 -7.91 -12.68 -5.11
C GLN A 94 -6.38 -12.54 -5.14
N ASP A 95 -5.85 -11.39 -5.57
CA ASP A 95 -4.41 -11.14 -5.54
C ASP A 95 -3.85 -11.04 -4.11
N ILE A 96 -4.71 -10.95 -3.09
CA ILE A 96 -4.29 -11.05 -1.68
C ILE A 96 -3.48 -12.32 -1.41
N HIS A 97 -3.81 -13.43 -2.08
CA HIS A 97 -3.05 -14.67 -1.96
C HIS A 97 -1.60 -14.52 -2.39
N LYS A 98 -1.33 -13.72 -3.45
CA LYS A 98 0.03 -13.43 -3.91
C LYS A 98 0.83 -12.70 -2.83
N LEU A 99 0.21 -11.73 -2.12
CA LEU A 99 0.87 -11.01 -1.05
C LEU A 99 1.14 -11.92 0.15
N LEU A 100 0.15 -12.72 0.53
CA LEU A 100 0.21 -13.58 1.70
C LEU A 100 1.28 -14.68 1.59
N VAL A 101 1.53 -15.22 0.38
CA VAL A 101 2.57 -16.24 0.15
C VAL A 101 3.95 -15.78 0.62
N PHE A 102 4.28 -14.50 0.51
CA PHE A 102 5.57 -13.97 0.92
C PHE A 102 5.63 -13.51 2.38
N SER A 103 4.50 -13.52 3.10
CA SER A 103 4.42 -12.99 4.47
C SER A 103 5.19 -13.79 5.52
N ASP A 104 5.60 -15.02 5.21
CA ASP A 104 6.46 -15.82 6.09
C ASP A 104 7.94 -15.43 6.01
N GLN A 105 8.32 -14.81 4.92
CA GLN A 105 9.71 -14.48 4.61
C GLN A 105 9.99 -12.98 4.63
N CYS A 106 8.93 -12.16 4.48
CA CYS A 106 9.02 -10.71 4.34
C CYS A 106 8.12 -10.00 5.35
N ASP A 107 8.62 -8.88 5.86
CA ASP A 107 7.89 -8.00 6.76
C ASP A 107 6.95 -7.07 5.98
N ALA A 108 7.26 -6.83 4.68
CA ALA A 108 6.40 -6.09 3.75
C ALA A 108 6.34 -6.76 2.38
N VAL A 109 5.18 -6.68 1.72
CA VAL A 109 5.01 -7.07 0.32
C VAL A 109 4.35 -5.91 -0.42
N PHE A 110 5.02 -5.38 -1.44
CA PHE A 110 4.51 -4.31 -2.27
C PHE A 110 3.97 -4.85 -3.58
N GLY A 111 2.75 -4.45 -3.96
CA GLY A 111 2.23 -4.71 -5.28
C GLY A 111 2.90 -3.84 -6.34
N THR A 112 2.98 -4.32 -7.59
CA THR A 112 3.36 -3.50 -8.74
C THR A 112 2.39 -3.69 -9.90
N ARG A 113 2.08 -2.59 -10.60
CA ARG A 113 1.20 -2.52 -11.77
C ARG A 113 2.01 -2.33 -13.06
N THR A 114 3.30 -2.63 -13.05
CA THR A 114 4.18 -2.42 -14.22
C THR A 114 4.20 -3.60 -15.19
N THR A 115 3.70 -4.77 -14.79
CA THR A 115 3.61 -5.98 -15.62
C THR A 115 2.46 -5.86 -16.61
N ARG A 116 2.77 -5.76 -17.90
CA ARG A 116 1.79 -5.48 -18.98
C ARG A 116 0.67 -6.50 -19.05
N GLU A 117 1.00 -7.76 -18.85
CA GLU A 117 0.09 -8.92 -18.93
C GLU A 117 -1.00 -8.90 -17.85
N LEU A 118 -0.77 -8.13 -16.76
CA LEU A 118 -1.71 -7.99 -15.64
C LEU A 118 -2.45 -6.65 -15.64
N ILE A 119 -2.21 -5.79 -16.63
CA ILE A 119 -2.97 -4.55 -16.82
C ILE A 119 -4.15 -4.86 -17.74
N TRP A 120 -5.36 -4.80 -17.18
CA TRP A 120 -6.57 -5.13 -17.89
C TRP A 120 -6.95 -4.02 -18.88
N HIS A 121 -7.63 -4.41 -19.96
CA HIS A 121 -8.11 -3.44 -20.95
C HIS A 121 -9.01 -2.38 -20.30
N GLY A 122 -8.74 -1.11 -20.55
CA GLY A 122 -9.46 0.02 -19.94
C GLY A 122 -8.92 0.47 -18.56
N ALA A 123 -7.94 -0.22 -17.98
CA ALA A 123 -7.26 0.27 -16.79
C ALA A 123 -6.46 1.56 -17.09
N ASN A 124 -6.65 2.59 -16.27
CA ASN A 124 -6.04 3.92 -16.50
C ASN A 124 -4.59 3.97 -15.99
N MET A 125 -3.72 3.19 -16.62
CA MET A 125 -2.28 3.20 -16.37
C MET A 125 -1.57 3.81 -17.57
N GLU A 126 -1.73 5.13 -17.76
CA GLU A 126 -1.07 5.86 -18.83
C GLU A 126 0.44 5.64 -18.78
N TRP A 127 1.09 5.55 -19.95
CA TRP A 127 2.53 5.29 -20.08
C TRP A 127 3.37 6.27 -19.25
N PHE A 128 2.94 7.55 -19.17
CA PHE A 128 3.61 8.60 -18.41
C PHE A 128 3.63 8.30 -16.91
N LEU A 129 2.50 7.90 -16.33
CA LEU A 129 2.40 7.55 -14.90
C LEU A 129 3.23 6.31 -14.58
N ARG A 130 3.23 5.32 -15.46
CA ARG A 130 4.04 4.11 -15.32
C ARG A 130 5.53 4.44 -15.31
N TRP A 131 6.00 5.25 -16.29
CA TRP A 131 7.40 5.68 -16.35
C TRP A 131 7.80 6.55 -15.17
N GLY A 132 6.92 7.46 -14.72
CA GLY A 132 7.15 8.29 -13.54
C GLY A 132 7.32 7.46 -12.27
N ASN A 133 6.41 6.52 -12.01
CA ASN A 133 6.51 5.62 -10.86
C ASN A 133 7.77 4.73 -10.93
N TRP A 134 8.10 4.21 -12.12
CA TRP A 134 9.31 3.42 -12.35
C TRP A 134 10.58 4.24 -12.08
N ALA A 135 10.67 5.45 -12.60
CA ALA A 135 11.84 6.30 -12.40
C ALA A 135 12.06 6.65 -10.93
N VAL A 136 10.98 6.96 -10.19
CA VAL A 136 11.05 7.21 -8.73
C VAL A 136 11.42 5.94 -7.98
N ALA A 137 10.93 4.77 -8.38
CA ALA A 137 11.33 3.48 -7.80
C ALA A 137 12.83 3.21 -7.99
N LYS A 138 13.37 3.45 -9.20
CA LYS A 138 14.81 3.31 -9.47
C LYS A 138 15.67 4.31 -8.70
N LEU A 139 15.16 5.50 -8.44
CA LEU A 139 15.83 6.47 -7.58
C LEU A 139 15.93 5.93 -6.13
N ILE A 140 14.88 5.32 -5.60
CA ILE A 140 14.91 4.68 -4.27
C ILE A 140 15.92 3.53 -4.26
N GLU A 141 15.87 2.61 -5.24
CA GLU A 141 16.84 1.51 -5.34
C GLU A 141 18.29 2.03 -5.28
N ALA A 142 18.62 3.03 -6.12
CA ALA A 142 19.97 3.57 -6.22
C ALA A 142 20.43 4.28 -4.94
N LEU A 143 19.55 5.07 -4.31
CA LEU A 143 19.90 5.84 -3.13
C LEU A 143 19.95 5.03 -1.85
N PHE A 144 19.14 3.99 -1.74
CA PHE A 144 19.04 3.17 -0.53
C PHE A 144 19.67 1.78 -0.67
N ASN A 145 20.24 1.45 -1.85
CA ASN A 145 20.84 0.16 -2.15
C ASN A 145 19.94 -1.02 -1.74
N THR A 146 18.69 -0.95 -2.16
CA THR A 146 17.63 -1.88 -1.76
C THR A 146 17.28 -2.88 -2.87
N SER A 147 16.42 -3.84 -2.57
CA SER A 147 15.89 -4.80 -3.53
C SER A 147 15.12 -4.12 -4.67
N HIS A 148 14.85 -4.87 -5.73
CA HIS A 148 14.14 -4.39 -6.91
C HIS A 148 12.80 -3.73 -6.58
N LEU A 149 12.57 -2.55 -7.14
CA LEU A 149 11.33 -1.79 -7.08
C LEU A 149 10.96 -1.28 -8.47
N SER A 150 9.68 -1.25 -8.80
CA SER A 150 9.20 -0.77 -10.10
C SER A 150 7.96 0.13 -10.02
N ASP A 151 7.25 0.16 -8.88
CA ASP A 151 6.02 0.96 -8.73
C ASP A 151 5.86 1.53 -7.32
N VAL A 152 6.28 2.77 -7.12
CA VAL A 152 6.08 3.48 -5.84
C VAL A 152 4.63 3.88 -5.58
N GLY A 153 3.82 3.93 -6.61
CA GLY A 153 2.43 4.40 -6.55
C GLY A 153 1.40 3.31 -6.28
N CYS A 154 1.80 2.03 -6.26
CA CYS A 154 0.86 0.96 -5.96
C CYS A 154 0.44 1.00 -4.49
N THR A 155 -0.86 0.98 -4.23
CA THR A 155 -1.44 1.05 -2.89
C THR A 155 -1.79 -0.33 -2.33
N TYR A 156 -1.73 -1.39 -3.15
CA TYR A 156 -1.95 -2.76 -2.70
C TYR A 156 -0.68 -3.29 -2.03
N ARG A 157 -0.67 -3.32 -0.69
CA ARG A 157 0.51 -3.60 0.13
C ARG A 157 0.15 -4.44 1.32
N LEU A 158 1.06 -5.32 1.73
CA LEU A 158 0.97 -6.08 2.97
C LEU A 158 2.09 -5.64 3.92
N PHE A 159 1.76 -5.55 5.20
CA PHE A 159 2.71 -5.35 6.29
C PHE A 159 2.44 -6.35 7.42
N THR A 160 3.49 -6.84 8.08
CA THR A 160 3.36 -7.50 9.37
C THR A 160 2.92 -6.49 10.43
N ARG A 161 2.31 -6.94 11.53
CA ARG A 161 1.84 -6.09 12.63
C ARG A 161 2.94 -5.15 13.15
N ASP A 162 4.11 -5.72 13.47
CA ASP A 162 5.22 -4.94 14.03
C ASP A 162 5.68 -3.82 13.08
N LEU A 163 5.74 -4.12 11.78
CA LEU A 163 6.11 -3.11 10.79
C LEU A 163 5.00 -2.08 10.59
N ALA A 164 3.74 -2.49 10.62
CA ALA A 164 2.59 -1.60 10.50
C ALA A 164 2.53 -0.60 11.67
N ASP A 165 2.78 -1.06 12.89
CA ASP A 165 2.82 -0.22 14.10
C ASP A 165 3.97 0.79 14.01
N LEU A 166 5.16 0.35 13.61
CA LEU A 166 6.31 1.23 13.38
C LEU A 166 6.01 2.29 12.31
N ILE A 167 5.41 1.88 11.19
CA ILE A 167 5.02 2.80 10.11
C ILE A 167 3.99 3.81 10.63
N ALA A 168 2.94 3.36 11.30
CA ALA A 168 1.88 4.21 11.82
C ALA A 168 2.41 5.24 12.84
N GLU A 169 3.39 4.85 13.68
CA GLU A 169 4.05 5.74 14.62
C GLU A 169 4.83 6.85 13.90
N ARG A 170 5.54 6.51 12.82
CA ARG A 170 6.51 7.41 12.16
C ARG A 170 5.95 8.20 10.99
N MET A 171 4.81 7.81 10.44
CA MET A 171 4.16 8.52 9.33
C MET A 171 3.85 9.97 9.70
N GLN A 172 4.24 10.91 8.83
CA GLN A 172 4.01 12.34 8.95
C GLN A 172 3.16 12.90 7.82
N ILE A 173 3.12 12.22 6.68
CA ILE A 173 2.44 12.67 5.47
C ILE A 173 0.97 12.27 5.50
N GLY A 174 0.08 13.27 5.48
CA GLY A 174 -1.36 13.04 5.44
C GLY A 174 -1.94 12.89 4.02
N GLY A 175 -1.22 13.33 2.99
CA GLY A 175 -1.71 13.41 1.60
C GLY A 175 -1.36 12.18 0.74
N ASN A 176 -1.56 12.33 -0.58
CA ASN A 176 -1.44 11.24 -1.57
C ASN A 176 -0.03 10.65 -1.72
N HIS A 177 1.02 11.36 -1.30
CA HIS A 177 2.40 10.87 -1.33
C HIS A 177 2.82 10.12 -0.04
N ALA A 178 1.87 9.72 0.81
CA ALA A 178 2.12 8.85 1.95
C ALA A 178 2.53 7.42 1.55
N GLY A 179 2.13 6.96 0.36
CA GLY A 179 2.55 5.66 -0.16
C GLY A 179 4.07 5.48 -0.23
N PRO A 180 4.81 6.37 -0.89
CA PRO A 180 6.29 6.42 -0.84
C PRO A 180 6.86 6.57 0.57
N GLU A 181 6.23 7.32 1.48
CA GLU A 181 6.68 7.44 2.87
C GLU A 181 6.65 6.08 3.58
N MET A 182 5.53 5.33 3.47
CA MET A 182 5.43 3.98 4.05
C MET A 182 6.51 3.04 3.51
N MET A 183 6.79 3.09 2.21
CA MET A 183 7.85 2.30 1.58
C MET A 183 9.23 2.70 2.12
N LEU A 184 9.55 4.00 2.22
CA LEU A 184 10.81 4.49 2.76
C LEU A 184 10.97 4.15 4.26
N LEU A 185 9.91 4.21 5.04
CA LEU A 185 9.91 3.80 6.45
C LEU A 185 10.23 2.30 6.57
N ALA A 186 9.63 1.44 5.76
CA ALA A 186 9.96 0.02 5.72
C ALA A 186 11.43 -0.22 5.34
N ILE A 187 11.92 0.41 4.27
CA ILE A 187 13.31 0.28 3.81
C ILE A 187 14.31 0.75 4.89
N THR A 188 14.06 1.92 5.48
CA THR A 188 14.99 2.51 6.47
C THR A 188 14.93 1.88 7.85
N SER A 189 13.87 1.12 8.15
CA SER A 189 13.81 0.27 9.34
C SER A 189 14.54 -1.06 9.19
N GLY A 190 15.01 -1.39 7.98
CA GLY A 190 15.67 -2.66 7.69
C GLY A 190 14.69 -3.81 7.46
N ALA A 191 13.40 -3.53 7.23
CA ALA A 191 12.40 -4.54 6.95
C ALA A 191 12.75 -5.33 5.67
N ARG A 192 12.51 -6.63 5.72
CA ARG A 192 12.61 -7.51 4.55
C ARG A 192 11.38 -7.29 3.69
N PHE A 193 11.55 -7.02 2.42
CA PHE A 193 10.43 -6.83 1.52
C PHE A 193 10.67 -7.43 0.14
N VAL A 194 9.56 -7.63 -0.57
CA VAL A 194 9.52 -8.03 -1.97
C VAL A 194 8.47 -7.21 -2.70
N GLU A 195 8.70 -6.95 -3.99
CA GLU A 195 7.70 -6.40 -4.90
C GLU A 195 7.16 -7.51 -5.79
N ILE A 196 5.83 -7.60 -5.91
CA ILE A 196 5.15 -8.66 -6.68
C ILE A 196 4.14 -8.06 -7.68
N PRO A 197 3.95 -8.68 -8.86
CA PRO A 197 2.97 -8.20 -9.82
C PRO A 197 1.54 -8.52 -9.40
N VAL A 198 0.68 -7.48 -9.46
CA VAL A 198 -0.76 -7.59 -9.17
C VAL A 198 -1.58 -7.23 -10.41
N ASN A 199 -2.80 -7.77 -10.49
CA ASN A 199 -3.76 -7.37 -11.52
C ASN A 199 -4.20 -5.92 -11.29
N TYR A 200 -4.33 -5.18 -12.38
CA TYR A 200 -4.81 -3.80 -12.36
C TYR A 200 -5.98 -3.63 -13.32
N LEU A 201 -7.15 -3.37 -12.74
CA LEU A 201 -8.44 -3.32 -13.42
C LEU A 201 -8.86 -1.87 -13.70
N PRO A 202 -9.85 -1.66 -14.59
CA PRO A 202 -10.48 -0.36 -14.74
C PRO A 202 -11.11 0.11 -13.42
N ARG A 203 -10.89 1.38 -13.09
CA ARG A 203 -11.47 2.02 -11.91
C ARG A 203 -12.98 2.21 -12.06
N VAL A 204 -13.72 1.98 -10.99
CA VAL A 204 -15.09 2.44 -10.85
C VAL A 204 -15.05 3.88 -10.32
N GLY A 205 -15.66 4.82 -11.04
CA GLY A 205 -15.64 6.25 -10.68
C GLY A 205 -14.42 7.02 -11.19
N THR A 206 -14.17 8.20 -10.61
CA THR A 206 -13.11 9.14 -11.05
C THR A 206 -11.95 9.21 -10.07
N SER A 207 -10.71 9.35 -10.59
CA SER A 207 -9.52 9.52 -9.75
C SER A 207 -9.39 10.95 -9.26
N SER A 208 -9.21 11.15 -7.95
CA SER A 208 -8.90 12.45 -7.36
C SER A 208 -7.43 12.87 -7.52
N ALA A 209 -6.51 11.92 -7.74
CA ALA A 209 -5.06 12.17 -7.73
C ALA A 209 -4.44 12.33 -9.13
N THR A 210 -5.01 11.75 -10.18
CA THR A 210 -4.38 11.66 -11.52
C THR A 210 -5.15 12.37 -12.62
N GLY A 211 -6.14 13.20 -12.27
CA GLY A 211 -7.00 13.91 -13.24
C GLY A 211 -6.29 15.02 -14.05
N SER A 212 -5.04 15.40 -13.72
CA SER A 212 -4.27 16.42 -14.42
C SER A 212 -2.78 16.09 -14.44
N PRO A 213 -2.10 16.21 -15.60
CA PRO A 213 -0.65 16.01 -15.71
C PRO A 213 0.15 16.94 -14.78
N ALA A 214 -0.29 18.17 -14.58
CA ALA A 214 0.36 19.11 -13.67
C ALA A 214 0.35 18.64 -12.21
N VAL A 215 -0.77 18.06 -11.76
CA VAL A 215 -0.89 17.47 -10.42
C VAL A 215 0.03 16.25 -10.30
N ALA A 216 0.10 15.39 -11.31
CA ALA A 216 0.98 14.22 -11.31
C ALA A 216 2.46 14.62 -11.22
N ILE A 217 2.90 15.66 -11.97
CA ILE A 217 4.27 16.19 -11.90
C ILE A 217 4.55 16.76 -10.50
N TRP A 218 3.63 17.54 -9.95
CA TRP A 218 3.79 18.11 -8.61
C TRP A 218 3.92 17.03 -7.53
N ILE A 219 3.09 15.97 -7.59
CA ILE A 219 3.21 14.82 -6.70
C ILE A 219 4.57 14.14 -6.87
N GLY A 220 5.04 13.94 -8.10
CA GLY A 220 6.36 13.38 -8.40
C GLY A 220 7.50 14.19 -7.78
N LEU A 221 7.47 15.52 -7.88
CA LEU A 221 8.46 16.39 -7.24
C LEU A 221 8.45 16.28 -5.71
N ARG A 222 7.26 16.19 -5.10
CA ARG A 222 7.13 15.97 -3.66
C ARG A 222 7.67 14.59 -3.23
N MET A 223 7.48 13.56 -4.06
CA MET A 223 8.08 12.24 -3.81
C MET A 223 9.61 12.31 -3.84
N ILE A 224 10.20 13.00 -4.83
CA ILE A 224 11.66 13.18 -4.92
C ILE A 224 12.19 13.95 -3.71
N GLU A 225 11.54 15.04 -3.32
CA GLU A 225 11.90 15.80 -2.11
C GLU A 225 11.89 14.92 -0.86
N LEU A 226 10.84 14.10 -0.71
CA LEU A 226 10.72 13.15 0.40
C LEU A 226 11.87 12.15 0.41
N ILE A 227 12.18 11.53 -0.74
CA ILE A 227 13.26 10.56 -0.90
C ILE A 227 14.60 11.17 -0.49
N MET A 228 14.89 12.40 -0.94
CA MET A 228 16.12 13.10 -0.60
C MET A 228 16.21 13.42 0.90
N ARG A 229 15.10 13.81 1.54
CA ARG A 229 15.04 14.02 3.00
C ARG A 229 15.33 12.74 3.77
N PHE A 230 14.72 11.62 3.39
CA PHE A 230 14.99 10.31 4.00
C PHE A 230 16.45 9.92 3.80
N ARG A 231 16.98 10.10 2.59
CA ARG A 231 18.38 9.78 2.27
C ARG A 231 19.38 10.58 3.12
N ALA A 232 19.13 11.87 3.33
CA ALA A 232 19.98 12.73 4.14
C ALA A 232 20.00 12.32 5.63
N ARG A 233 18.91 11.70 6.12
CA ARG A 233 18.78 11.25 7.52
C ARG A 233 19.25 9.82 7.75
N THR A 234 19.40 9.01 6.69
CA THR A 234 19.75 7.59 6.80
C THR A 234 21.25 7.38 6.72
N PRO A 235 21.93 6.87 7.77
CA PRO A 235 23.36 6.55 7.73
C PRO A 235 23.66 5.47 6.68
N ARG A 236 24.81 5.59 6.01
CA ARG A 236 25.22 4.63 4.95
C ARG A 236 25.29 3.17 5.42
N ARG A 237 25.60 2.91 6.68
CA ARG A 237 25.67 1.55 7.25
C ARG A 237 24.31 0.83 7.32
N MET A 238 23.20 1.56 7.33
CA MET A 238 21.84 1.01 7.32
C MET A 238 21.36 0.64 5.91
N LEU A 239 22.13 0.92 4.88
CA LEU A 239 21.80 0.68 3.48
C LEU A 239 22.34 -0.67 2.96
N ARG A 240 22.53 -1.64 3.83
CA ARG A 240 22.91 -3.00 3.41
C ARG A 240 21.64 -3.82 3.23
N PRO A 241 21.44 -4.49 2.07
CA PRO A 241 20.31 -5.37 1.89
C PRO A 241 20.37 -6.49 2.94
N SER A 242 19.25 -6.70 3.65
CA SER A 242 19.09 -7.84 4.55
C SER A 242 19.11 -9.12 3.71
N ARG A 243 20.17 -9.94 3.84
CA ARG A 243 20.25 -11.25 3.19
C ARG A 243 19.55 -12.29 4.05
N LEU A 244 18.68 -13.10 3.45
CA LEU A 244 18.21 -14.34 4.06
C LEU A 244 19.44 -15.22 4.31
N GLY A 245 19.68 -15.65 5.55
CA GLY A 245 20.66 -16.68 5.87
C GLY A 245 21.98 -16.23 6.52
N THR A 246 22.05 -15.11 7.21
CA THR A 246 23.08 -14.93 8.24
C THR A 246 22.49 -15.40 9.56
N ASP A 247 22.83 -16.62 9.92
CA ASP A 247 22.61 -17.17 11.26
C ASP A 247 23.25 -16.21 12.29
N PRO A 248 22.55 -15.80 13.38
CA PRO A 248 23.12 -14.94 14.40
C PRO A 248 24.23 -15.62 15.24
N GLY A 249 24.67 -16.81 14.87
CA GLY A 249 25.61 -17.65 15.60
C GLY A 249 27.05 -17.72 15.06
N GLU A 250 27.43 -17.06 13.95
CA GLU A 250 28.82 -17.01 13.49
C GLU A 250 29.42 -15.61 13.67
N GLY A 251 29.82 -15.33 14.88
CA GLY A 251 30.61 -14.18 15.25
C GLY A 251 31.55 -14.58 16.37
N ASP A 252 32.72 -15.15 16.00
CA ASP A 252 33.98 -15.15 16.77
C ASP A 252 34.97 -14.23 16.04
#